data_8a0d5fc795a4a507ec03e9d1d593728e
#
_entry.id   8a0d5fc795a4a507ec03e9d1d593728e
#
_cell.length_a   1.000
_cell.length_b   1.000
_cell.length_c   1.000
_cell.angle_alpha   90.00
_cell.angle_beta   90.00
_cell.angle_gamma   90.00
#
_symmetry.space_group_name_H-M   'P 1'
#
loop_
_entity.id
_entity.type
_entity.pdbx_description
1 polymer ?
#
loop_
_entity_poly.entity_id
_entity_poly.type
_entity_poly.pdbx_seq_one_letter_code
_entity_poly.pdbx_strand_id
1 'polypeptide(L)'
;MKDKIGEIAGKIWTILGEKQNVEISKLPKILKEKEEIVYQALGWLAREDKINYHNKEGKTFVSLNHEEREIFKNSLGAFPKQGPQGDSQV
;
A
#
# COMPACT_ATOMS: atom_id res chain seq x y z
N MET A 1 11.75 -16.46 0.66
CA MET A 1 10.32 -16.24 0.92
C MET A 1 10.08 -14.96 1.73
N LYS A 2 10.80 -14.84 2.84
CA LYS A 2 10.65 -13.70 3.71
C LYS A 2 10.94 -12.38 2.99
N ASP A 3 11.99 -12.36 2.17
CA ASP A 3 12.34 -11.14 1.42
C ASP A 3 11.27 -10.81 0.40
N LYS A 4 10.67 -11.83 -0.19
CA LYS A 4 9.62 -11.64 -1.17
C LYS A 4 8.37 -11.03 -0.52
N ILE A 5 8.04 -11.48 0.68
CA ILE A 5 6.88 -10.94 1.40
C ILE A 5 7.09 -9.46 1.69
N GLY A 6 8.29 -9.09 2.13
CA GLY A 6 8.60 -7.69 2.38
C GLY A 6 8.52 -6.84 1.13
N GLU A 7 9.01 -7.36 0.04
CA GLU A 7 8.96 -6.66 -1.24
C GLU A 7 7.52 -6.43 -1.69
N ILE A 8 6.70 -7.48 -1.60
CA ILE A 8 5.29 -7.38 -1.99
C ILE A 8 4.54 -6.43 -1.06
N ALA A 9 4.85 -6.50 0.24
CA ALA A 9 4.22 -5.59 1.20
C ALA A 9 4.51 -4.14 0.85
N GLY A 10 5.74 -3.84 0.43
CA GLY A 10 6.09 -2.50 0.00
C GLY A 10 5.31 -2.05 -1.22
N LYS A 11 5.12 -2.96 -2.18
CA LYS A 11 4.34 -2.67 -3.37
C LYS A 11 2.87 -2.42 -3.03
N ILE A 12 2.33 -3.22 -2.11
CA ILE A 12 0.94 -3.04 -1.67
C ILE A 12 0.80 -1.68 -1.00
N TRP A 13 1.73 -1.33 -0.13
CA TRP A 13 1.72 -0.04 0.55
C TRP A 13 1.64 1.11 -0.45
N THR A 14 2.46 1.04 -1.49
CA THR A 14 2.48 2.08 -2.52
C THR A 14 1.15 2.16 -3.28
N ILE A 15 0.61 0.99 -3.64
CA ILE A 15 -0.67 0.93 -4.35
C ILE A 15 -1.79 1.53 -3.49
N LEU A 16 -1.81 1.20 -2.21
CA LEU A 16 -2.85 1.71 -1.32
C LEU A 16 -2.70 3.22 -1.09
N GLY A 17 -1.47 3.71 -1.11
CA GLY A 17 -1.25 5.13 -1.02
C GLY A 17 -1.81 5.87 -2.23
N GLU A 18 -1.64 5.27 -3.40
CA GLU A 18 -2.10 5.88 -4.64
C GLU A 18 -3.60 5.75 -4.85
N LYS A 19 -4.14 4.57 -4.58
CA LYS A 19 -5.54 4.27 -4.89
C LYS A 19 -6.49 4.43 -3.71
N GLN A 20 -5.97 4.51 -2.52
CA GLN A 20 -6.69 4.66 -1.26
C GLN A 20 -7.39 3.40 -0.81
N ASN A 21 -8.33 2.88 -1.56
CA ASN A 21 -9.04 1.63 -1.25
C ASN A 21 -8.89 0.66 -2.39
N VAL A 22 -8.59 -0.60 -2.07
CA VAL A 22 -8.49 -1.64 -3.09
C VAL A 22 -9.16 -2.89 -2.55
N GLU A 23 -9.95 -3.55 -3.39
CA GLU A 23 -10.52 -4.85 -3.04
C GLU A 23 -9.39 -5.86 -3.01
N ILE A 24 -9.29 -6.63 -1.92
CA ILE A 24 -8.13 -7.51 -1.75
C ILE A 24 -8.00 -8.55 -2.85
N SER A 25 -9.13 -8.99 -3.42
CA SER A 25 -9.11 -10.00 -4.47
C SER A 25 -8.47 -9.48 -5.77
N LYS A 26 -8.35 -8.18 -5.91
CA LYS A 26 -7.76 -7.60 -7.12
C LYS A 26 -6.25 -7.42 -7.02
N LEU A 27 -5.71 -7.45 -5.81
CA LEU A 27 -4.29 -7.21 -5.60
C LEU A 27 -3.39 -8.22 -6.32
N PRO A 28 -3.68 -9.52 -6.30
CA PRO A 28 -2.81 -10.45 -7.03
C PRO A 28 -2.68 -10.12 -8.51
N LYS A 29 -3.76 -9.70 -9.15
CA LYS A 29 -3.72 -9.32 -10.56
C LYS A 29 -2.92 -8.03 -10.77
N ILE A 30 -3.16 -7.06 -9.92
CA ILE A 30 -2.45 -5.78 -10.03
C ILE A 30 -0.95 -5.99 -9.85
N LEU A 31 -0.57 -6.83 -8.90
CA LEU A 31 0.83 -7.09 -8.59
C LEU A 31 1.43 -8.16 -9.49
N LYS A 32 0.59 -8.93 -10.18
CA LYS A 32 1.03 -10.07 -10.99
C LYS A 32 1.77 -11.08 -10.13
N GLU A 33 1.19 -11.36 -8.96
CA GLU A 33 1.75 -12.29 -8.00
C GLU A 33 0.69 -13.29 -7.57
N LYS A 34 1.14 -14.40 -6.97
CA LYS A 34 0.22 -15.42 -6.49
C LYS A 34 -0.57 -14.92 -5.29
N GLU A 35 -1.81 -15.37 -5.18
CA GLU A 35 -2.67 -15.00 -4.07
C GLU A 35 -2.04 -15.27 -2.72
N GLU A 36 -1.41 -16.43 -2.60
CA GLU A 36 -0.82 -16.84 -1.33
C GLU A 36 0.17 -15.81 -0.81
N ILE A 37 1.05 -15.37 -1.68
CA ILE A 37 2.09 -14.43 -1.28
C ILE A 37 1.49 -13.05 -0.99
N VAL A 38 0.51 -12.65 -1.80
CA VAL A 38 -0.14 -11.35 -1.60
C VAL A 38 -0.87 -11.32 -0.26
N TYR A 39 -1.59 -12.40 0.07
CA TYR A 39 -2.33 -12.43 1.32
C TYR A 39 -1.41 -12.54 2.54
N GLN A 40 -0.26 -13.20 2.39
CA GLN A 40 0.72 -13.21 3.45
C GLN A 40 1.29 -11.81 3.69
N ALA A 41 1.55 -11.09 2.61
CA ALA A 41 2.07 -9.74 2.72
C ALA A 41 1.03 -8.81 3.37
N LEU A 42 -0.24 -8.97 3.01
CA LEU A 42 -1.32 -8.23 3.64
C LEU A 42 -1.39 -8.52 5.14
N GLY A 43 -1.28 -9.79 5.50
CA GLY A 43 -1.29 -10.19 6.90
C GLY A 43 -0.13 -9.56 7.66
N TRP A 44 1.01 -9.48 7.03
CA TRP A 44 2.17 -8.86 7.63
C TRP A 44 1.94 -7.36 7.87
N LEU A 45 1.38 -6.68 6.87
CA LEU A 45 1.05 -5.27 7.01
C LEU A 45 0.02 -5.03 8.11
N ALA A 46 -0.97 -5.91 8.20
CA ALA A 46 -1.98 -5.82 9.25
C ALA A 46 -1.37 -6.01 10.63
N ARG A 47 -0.44 -6.95 10.75
CA ARG A 47 0.25 -7.20 11.98
C ARG A 47 1.08 -5.99 12.41
N GLU A 48 1.65 -5.27 11.44
CA GLU A 48 2.42 -4.07 11.71
C GLU A 48 1.53 -2.85 11.90
N ASP A 49 0.21 -3.05 11.88
CA ASP A 49 -0.76 -1.99 12.10
C ASP A 49 -0.65 -0.86 11.07
N LYS A 50 -0.43 -1.25 9.82
CA LYS A 50 -0.26 -0.28 8.75
C LYS A 50 -1.49 -0.15 7.85
N ILE A 51 -2.38 -1.13 7.91
CA ILE A 51 -3.55 -1.16 7.04
C ILE A 51 -4.81 -1.47 7.84
N ASN A 52 -5.94 -1.10 7.25
CA ASN A 52 -7.25 -1.42 7.79
C ASN A 52 -8.04 -2.20 6.76
N TYR A 53 -8.80 -3.19 7.22
CA TYR A 53 -9.73 -3.91 6.37
C TYR A 53 -11.14 -3.41 6.62
N HIS A 54 -11.95 -3.39 5.58
CA HIS A 54 -13.38 -3.13 5.77
C HIS A 54 -14.18 -3.87 4.71
N ASN A 55 -15.38 -4.27 5.09
CA ASN A 55 -16.28 -4.99 4.19
C ASN A 55 -17.33 -4.05 3.64
N LYS A 56 -17.65 -4.25 2.38
CA LYS A 56 -18.69 -3.49 1.74
C LYS A 56 -19.34 -4.37 0.69
N GLU A 57 -20.64 -4.62 0.86
CA GLU A 57 -21.41 -5.41 -0.08
C GLU A 57 -20.79 -6.78 -0.35
N GLY A 58 -20.34 -7.43 0.71
CA GLY A 58 -19.76 -8.76 0.60
C GLY A 58 -18.34 -8.82 0.10
N LYS A 59 -17.73 -7.68 -0.13
CA LYS A 59 -16.34 -7.60 -0.59
C LYS A 59 -15.46 -7.00 0.49
N THR A 60 -14.22 -7.45 0.53
CA THR A 60 -13.27 -6.94 1.50
C THR A 60 -12.32 -5.97 0.84
N PHE A 61 -12.25 -4.77 1.38
CA PHE A 61 -11.35 -3.73 0.90
C PHE A 61 -10.26 -3.48 1.93
N VAL A 62 -9.17 -2.92 1.48
CA VAL A 62 -8.06 -2.59 2.34
C VAL A 62 -7.58 -1.18 2.02
N SER A 63 -7.11 -0.48 3.04
CA SER A 63 -6.58 0.86 2.88
C SER A 63 -5.46 1.06 3.89
N LEU A 64 -4.61 2.05 3.66
CA LEU A 64 -3.63 2.43 4.67
C LEU A 64 -4.35 3.06 5.85
N ASN A 65 -3.81 2.88 7.06
CA ASN A 65 -4.36 3.58 8.20
C ASN A 65 -3.97 5.07 8.08
N HIS A 66 -4.50 5.88 8.99
CA HIS A 66 -4.31 7.33 8.91
C HIS A 66 -2.84 7.72 8.93
N GLU A 67 -2.08 7.15 9.84
CA GLU A 67 -0.66 7.47 9.98
C GLU A 67 0.13 7.14 8.74
N GLU A 68 -0.13 5.95 8.17
CA GLU A 68 0.58 5.52 6.97
C GLU A 68 0.21 6.37 5.78
N ARG A 69 -1.05 6.79 5.72
CA ARG A 69 -1.49 7.67 4.65
C ARG A 69 -0.75 9.00 4.69
N GLU A 70 -0.56 9.54 5.89
CA GLU A 70 0.18 10.79 6.04
C GLU A 70 1.64 10.61 5.66
N ILE A 71 2.24 9.48 6.03
CA ILE A 71 3.61 9.19 5.63
C ILE A 71 3.73 9.13 4.11
N PHE A 72 2.78 8.47 3.45
CA PHE A 72 2.78 8.37 2.00
C PHE A 72 2.70 9.76 1.36
N LYS A 73 1.78 10.59 1.83
CA LYS A 73 1.63 11.95 1.30
C LYS A 73 2.91 12.75 1.47
N ASN A 74 3.51 12.65 2.65
CA ASN A 74 4.72 13.41 2.95
C ASN A 74 5.88 12.92 2.09
N SER A 75 5.94 11.63 1.82
CA SER A 75 6.97 11.08 0.95
C SER A 75 6.86 11.65 -0.45
N LEU A 76 5.63 11.74 -0.97
CA LEU A 76 5.42 12.32 -2.29
C LEU A 76 5.77 13.80 -2.29
N GLY A 77 5.41 14.49 -1.22
CA GLY A 77 5.72 15.90 -1.10
C GLY A 77 7.20 16.17 -0.97
N ALA A 78 7.94 15.20 -0.47
CA ALA A 78 9.39 15.35 -0.30
C ALA A 78 10.15 15.18 -1.61
N PHE A 79 9.55 14.52 -2.59
CA PHE A 79 10.17 14.37 -3.90
C PHE A 79 9.91 15.63 -4.70
N PRO A 80 10.95 16.25 -5.13
CA PRO A 80 10.74 17.44 -5.95
C PRO A 80 10.24 16.99 -7.28
N LYS A 81 9.47 16.82 -7.47
CA LYS A 81 9.11 16.21 -8.53
C LYS A 81 9.18 16.90 -9.56
N GLN A 82 9.59 16.75 -8.62
CA GLN A 82 9.82 17.13 -9.02
C GLN A 82 9.77 17.94 -9.15
N GLY A 83 9.84 18.09 -9.11
CA GLY A 83 10.21 18.70 -9.15
C GLY A 83 10.05 19.51 -8.74
N PRO A 84 10.26 19.69 -8.86
CA PRO A 84 10.38 20.35 -8.46
C PRO A 84 10.30 20.90 -7.79
N GLN A 85 10.32 20.77 -7.63
CA GLN A 85 10.60 21.06 -7.00
C GLN A 85 10.72 21.57 -6.48
N GLY A 86 10.76 21.60 -6.53
CA GLY A 86 11.24 21.81 -6.09
C GLY A 86 11.13 22.32 -5.42
N ASP A 87 11.33 22.31 -5.46
CA ASP A 87 11.51 22.55 -4.86
C ASP A 87 11.34 22.78 -4.15
N SER A 88 11.22 22.83 -4.25
CA SER A 88 11.37 22.79 -3.71
C SER A 88 11.37 22.81 -3.00
N GLN A 89 11.34 22.69 -2.95
CA GLN A 89 11.67 22.50 -2.57
C GLN A 89 11.82 22.44 -2.19
N VAL A 90 11.64 22.27 -2.08
CA VAL A 90 12.17 22.04 -2.15
C VAL A 90 12.39 22.12 -2.05
#